data_cf24598722d6a29693a4bfb60496d4d1
#
_entry.id   cf24598722d6a29693a4bfb60496d4d1
#
_cell.length_a   1.000
_cell.length_b   1.000
_cell.length_c   1.000
_cell.angle_alpha   90.00
_cell.angle_beta   90.00
_cell.angle_gamma   90.00
#
_symmetry.space_group_name_H-M   'P 1'
#
loop_
_entity.id
_entity.type
_entity.pdbx_description
1 polymer ?
#
loop_
_entity_poly.entity_id
_entity_poly.type
_entity_poly.pdbx_seq_one_letter_code
_entity_poly.pdbx_strand_id
1 'polypeptide(L)'
;VNDRLQTVRKALTGISGVPVTPYRQDGTVDAETLSSLIQRMAAAKVHNLMAAGNTGEFFTLTMDEVRLVHATTVKAADGKALVSAAVGRSLAEAKTLAKDAISEGADAIMGHHPMDPFAGPSYQAGYFLELAEFSTVPVIAYVRSDSFSVEDFRKLALHPNIAGIKFASPNLMLLAEVIRATHDAPAIWVCGLAEGWAPAFYAMGAKGFTSGLVNVFPERSHAIHQALEAGDYGTARGLIDGIAGFEMLRTKYNNGANVTVVKEALGMLGTDVGPVRVPGVVALNDDERRILRGIVERVNTEALAA
;
A
#
# COMPACT_ATOMS: atom_id res chain seq x y z
N VAL A 1 10.06 -12.15 -19.36
CA VAL A 1 10.50 -11.46 -18.12
C VAL A 1 10.46 -9.94 -18.31
N ASN A 2 10.95 -9.42 -19.45
CA ASN A 2 11.05 -7.96 -19.65
C ASN A 2 9.68 -7.25 -19.72
N ASP A 3 8.67 -7.87 -20.32
CA ASP A 3 7.33 -7.29 -20.50
C ASP A 3 6.57 -7.15 -19.16
N ARG A 4 6.55 -8.20 -18.33
CA ARG A 4 5.91 -8.17 -17.00
C ARG A 4 6.53 -7.11 -16.09
N LEU A 5 7.87 -7.00 -16.10
CA LEU A 5 8.59 -6.01 -15.30
C LEU A 5 8.20 -4.58 -15.69
N GLN A 6 8.10 -4.28 -16.98
CA GLN A 6 7.69 -2.97 -17.49
C GLN A 6 6.21 -2.68 -17.14
N THR A 7 5.36 -3.71 -17.23
CA THR A 7 3.94 -3.58 -16.85
C THR A 7 3.79 -3.25 -15.37
N VAL A 8 4.54 -3.94 -14.49
CA VAL A 8 4.53 -3.63 -13.04
C VAL A 8 5.09 -2.24 -12.77
N ARG A 9 6.21 -1.86 -13.39
CA ARG A 9 6.77 -0.49 -13.26
C ARG A 9 5.75 0.58 -13.66
N LYS A 10 5.06 0.39 -14.78
CA LYS A 10 4.02 1.29 -15.22
C LYS A 10 2.89 1.40 -14.21
N ALA A 11 2.43 0.30 -13.62
CA ALA A 11 1.39 0.33 -12.60
C ALA A 11 1.84 1.05 -11.31
N LEU A 12 3.13 0.94 -10.96
CA LEU A 12 3.71 1.62 -9.80
C LEU A 12 3.80 3.14 -9.95
N THR A 13 3.72 3.70 -11.15
CA THR A 13 3.60 5.15 -11.33
C THR A 13 2.19 5.67 -11.03
N GLY A 14 1.24 4.77 -10.79
CA GLY A 14 -0.14 5.09 -10.43
C GLY A 14 -0.43 4.88 -8.95
N ILE A 15 -1.70 4.56 -8.66
CA ILE A 15 -2.20 4.31 -7.32
C ILE A 15 -2.00 2.82 -6.99
N SER A 16 -1.29 2.54 -5.90
CA SER A 16 -1.20 1.22 -5.30
C SER A 16 -2.16 1.13 -4.11
N GLY A 17 -3.33 0.56 -4.32
CA GLY A 17 -4.35 0.37 -3.28
C GLY A 17 -3.95 -0.73 -2.30
N VAL A 18 -4.16 -0.48 -1.01
CA VAL A 18 -3.92 -1.46 0.05
C VAL A 18 -5.26 -1.84 0.67
N PRO A 19 -5.89 -2.94 0.23
CA PRO A 19 -7.17 -3.39 0.76
C PRO A 19 -7.07 -3.73 2.25
N VAL A 20 -8.12 -3.41 3.02
CA VAL A 20 -8.30 -3.96 4.38
C VAL A 20 -8.63 -5.45 4.29
N THR A 21 -8.33 -6.20 5.32
CA THR A 21 -8.80 -7.59 5.47
C THR A 21 -10.09 -7.60 6.29
N PRO A 22 -11.24 -7.93 5.68
CA PRO A 22 -12.49 -8.08 6.42
C PRO A 22 -12.48 -9.34 7.29
N TYR A 23 -13.16 -9.26 8.44
CA TYR A 23 -13.36 -10.40 9.34
C TYR A 23 -14.83 -10.61 9.64
N ARG A 24 -15.24 -11.88 9.75
CA ARG A 24 -16.55 -12.29 10.26
C ARG A 24 -16.61 -12.13 11.78
N GLN A 25 -17.79 -12.30 12.35
CA GLN A 25 -18.01 -12.23 13.80
C GLN A 25 -17.22 -13.29 14.59
N ASP A 26 -16.95 -14.45 13.99
CA ASP A 26 -16.11 -15.50 14.57
C ASP A 26 -14.60 -15.24 14.48
N GLY A 27 -14.23 -14.10 13.90
CA GLY A 27 -12.84 -13.68 13.72
C GLY A 27 -12.14 -14.29 12.50
N THR A 28 -12.81 -15.11 11.69
CA THR A 28 -12.24 -15.62 10.42
C THR A 28 -12.22 -14.55 9.33
N VAL A 29 -11.31 -14.69 8.36
CA VAL A 29 -11.25 -13.79 7.19
C VAL A 29 -12.52 -13.94 6.36
N ASP A 30 -13.17 -12.83 6.04
CA ASP A 30 -14.31 -12.77 5.14
C ASP A 30 -13.86 -12.54 3.68
N ALA A 31 -13.60 -13.65 3.00
CA ALA A 31 -13.14 -13.63 1.62
C ALA A 31 -14.20 -13.07 0.64
N GLU A 32 -15.49 -13.18 0.96
CA GLU A 32 -16.58 -12.66 0.10
C GLU A 32 -16.62 -11.13 0.14
N THR A 33 -16.59 -10.56 1.34
CA THR A 33 -16.50 -9.10 1.51
C THR A 33 -15.19 -8.56 0.93
N LEU A 34 -14.06 -9.26 1.13
CA LEU A 34 -12.78 -8.90 0.51
C LEU A 34 -12.89 -8.87 -1.02
N SER A 35 -13.47 -9.91 -1.62
CA SER A 35 -13.67 -9.98 -3.08
C SER A 35 -14.47 -8.78 -3.59
N SER A 36 -15.54 -8.39 -2.91
CA SER A 36 -16.38 -7.23 -3.27
C SER A 36 -15.58 -5.91 -3.20
N LEU A 37 -14.75 -5.73 -2.16
CA LEU A 37 -13.87 -4.55 -2.04
C LEU A 37 -12.85 -4.49 -3.19
N ILE A 38 -12.22 -5.61 -3.52
CA ILE A 38 -11.25 -5.72 -4.61
C ILE A 38 -11.91 -5.37 -5.95
N GLN A 39 -13.09 -5.93 -6.25
CA GLN A 39 -13.82 -5.65 -7.47
C GLN A 39 -14.19 -4.15 -7.59
N ARG A 40 -14.59 -3.50 -6.49
CA ARG A 40 -14.85 -2.07 -6.45
C ARG A 40 -13.60 -1.24 -6.75
N MET A 41 -12.45 -1.57 -6.15
CA MET A 41 -11.18 -0.89 -6.43
C MET A 41 -10.73 -1.09 -7.88
N ALA A 42 -10.85 -2.30 -8.41
CA ALA A 42 -10.51 -2.60 -9.80
C ALA A 42 -11.43 -1.84 -10.78
N ALA A 43 -12.72 -1.77 -10.50
CA ALA A 43 -13.68 -0.98 -11.29
C ALA A 43 -13.38 0.52 -11.27
N ALA A 44 -12.88 1.04 -10.13
CA ALA A 44 -12.39 2.41 -9.98
C ALA A 44 -10.99 2.63 -10.58
N LYS A 45 -10.46 1.66 -11.31
CA LYS A 45 -9.16 1.74 -12.03
C LYS A 45 -7.95 1.98 -11.12
N VAL A 46 -7.96 1.43 -9.91
CA VAL A 46 -6.74 1.35 -9.09
C VAL A 46 -5.71 0.50 -9.84
N HIS A 47 -4.50 1.02 -10.02
CA HIS A 47 -3.50 0.46 -10.94
C HIS A 47 -2.88 -0.84 -10.42
N ASN A 48 -2.65 -0.91 -9.11
CA ASN A 48 -2.03 -2.04 -8.44
C ASN A 48 -2.71 -2.28 -7.08
N LEU A 49 -3.01 -3.52 -6.75
CA LEU A 49 -3.61 -3.94 -5.48
C LEU A 49 -2.55 -4.67 -4.65
N MET A 50 -2.16 -4.08 -3.52
CA MET A 50 -1.18 -4.68 -2.61
C MET A 50 -1.89 -5.58 -1.60
N ALA A 51 -2.11 -6.85 -1.96
CA ALA A 51 -2.77 -7.86 -1.13
C ALA A 51 -1.98 -8.12 0.16
N ALA A 52 -2.65 -8.12 1.30
CA ALA A 52 -2.06 -8.29 2.62
C ALA A 52 -0.94 -7.26 2.95
N GLY A 53 -1.08 -6.00 2.49
CA GLY A 53 -0.23 -4.91 2.95
C GLY A 53 -0.48 -4.55 4.42
N ASN A 54 0.18 -3.50 4.94
CA ASN A 54 0.00 -3.10 6.35
C ASN A 54 -1.45 -2.70 6.66
N THR A 55 -2.14 -2.01 5.75
CA THR A 55 -3.56 -1.70 5.91
C THR A 55 -4.42 -2.98 5.86
N GLY A 56 -3.93 -4.04 5.23
CA GLY A 56 -4.51 -5.39 5.25
C GLY A 56 -4.12 -6.24 6.46
N GLU A 57 -3.49 -5.64 7.47
CA GLU A 57 -3.17 -6.29 8.76
C GLU A 57 -2.20 -7.49 8.65
N PHE A 58 -1.25 -7.47 7.71
CA PHE A 58 -0.33 -8.57 7.42
C PHE A 58 0.27 -9.26 8.65
N PHE A 59 0.70 -8.48 9.65
CA PHE A 59 1.39 -9.02 10.82
C PHE A 59 0.46 -9.72 11.82
N THR A 60 -0.86 -9.55 11.71
CA THR A 60 -1.86 -10.22 12.55
C THR A 60 -2.52 -11.42 11.86
N LEU A 61 -2.26 -11.60 10.56
CA LEU A 61 -2.74 -12.76 9.80
C LEU A 61 -1.83 -13.97 10.05
N THR A 62 -2.39 -15.16 10.09
CA THR A 62 -1.63 -16.41 9.96
C THR A 62 -1.13 -16.59 8.54
N MET A 63 -0.20 -17.53 8.32
CA MET A 63 0.29 -17.84 6.97
C MET A 63 -0.85 -18.28 6.02
N ASP A 64 -1.78 -19.07 6.53
CA ASP A 64 -2.93 -19.57 5.75
C ASP A 64 -3.92 -18.45 5.42
N GLU A 65 -4.15 -17.52 6.36
CA GLU A 65 -4.95 -16.33 6.08
C GLU A 65 -4.29 -15.41 5.06
N VAL A 66 -2.96 -15.24 5.09
CA VAL A 66 -2.24 -14.48 4.06
C VAL A 66 -2.43 -15.14 2.68
N ARG A 67 -2.30 -16.47 2.58
CA ARG A 67 -2.58 -17.22 1.34
C ARG A 67 -4.00 -16.99 0.84
N LEU A 68 -4.98 -17.07 1.75
CA LEU A 68 -6.39 -16.81 1.41
C LEU A 68 -6.60 -15.40 0.88
N VAL A 69 -6.00 -14.39 1.52
CA VAL A 69 -6.07 -12.99 1.08
C VAL A 69 -5.42 -12.81 -0.30
N HIS A 70 -4.27 -13.43 -0.56
CA HIS A 70 -3.60 -13.38 -1.86
C HIS A 70 -4.47 -14.00 -2.96
N ALA A 71 -4.91 -15.24 -2.78
CA ALA A 71 -5.74 -15.97 -3.74
C ALA A 71 -7.06 -15.24 -4.04
N THR A 72 -7.73 -14.73 -2.98
CA THR A 72 -8.96 -13.95 -3.12
C THR A 72 -8.73 -12.67 -3.92
N THR A 73 -7.63 -11.94 -3.63
CA THR A 73 -7.32 -10.69 -4.33
C THR A 73 -7.02 -10.93 -5.81
N VAL A 74 -6.20 -11.91 -6.14
CA VAL A 74 -5.87 -12.28 -7.53
C VAL A 74 -7.15 -12.64 -8.29
N LYS A 75 -7.97 -13.53 -7.73
CA LYS A 75 -9.22 -13.97 -8.36
C LYS A 75 -10.20 -12.80 -8.56
N ALA A 76 -10.36 -11.95 -7.56
CA ALA A 76 -11.33 -10.85 -7.60
C ALA A 76 -10.89 -9.68 -8.50
N ALA A 77 -9.58 -9.45 -8.63
CA ALA A 77 -9.03 -8.43 -9.54
C ALA A 77 -9.30 -8.78 -11.01
N ASP A 78 -9.37 -10.07 -11.36
CA ASP A 78 -9.79 -10.57 -12.67
C ASP A 78 -9.02 -9.89 -13.83
N GLY A 79 -7.73 -9.63 -13.66
CA GLY A 79 -6.87 -8.94 -14.64
C GLY A 79 -7.19 -7.45 -14.87
N LYS A 80 -8.16 -6.86 -14.14
CA LYS A 80 -8.54 -5.44 -14.28
C LYS A 80 -7.61 -4.49 -13.51
N ALA A 81 -6.87 -5.02 -12.54
CA ALA A 81 -5.80 -4.35 -11.82
C ALA A 81 -4.67 -5.33 -11.57
N LEU A 82 -3.42 -4.86 -11.51
CA LEU A 82 -2.30 -5.71 -11.12
C LEU A 82 -2.40 -6.08 -9.64
N VAL A 83 -1.90 -7.26 -9.28
CA VAL A 83 -1.85 -7.71 -7.89
C VAL A 83 -0.40 -7.92 -7.46
N SER A 84 0.02 -7.15 -6.45
CA SER A 84 1.27 -7.33 -5.74
C SER A 84 0.99 -8.03 -4.42
N ALA A 85 1.41 -9.28 -4.27
CA ALA A 85 1.25 -10.04 -3.04
C ALA A 85 2.30 -9.62 -2.00
N ALA A 86 1.87 -9.13 -0.85
CA ALA A 86 2.78 -8.73 0.21
C ALA A 86 3.25 -9.96 1.01
N VAL A 87 4.56 -10.09 1.17
CA VAL A 87 5.23 -11.17 1.88
C VAL A 87 6.21 -10.62 2.90
N GLY A 88 6.53 -11.39 3.92
CA GLY A 88 7.39 -10.87 4.98
C GLY A 88 7.66 -11.88 6.08
N ARG A 89 7.98 -11.36 7.27
CA ARG A 89 8.44 -12.09 8.45
C ARG A 89 9.85 -12.64 8.23
N SER A 90 10.13 -13.90 8.57
CA SER A 90 11.41 -14.51 8.22
C SER A 90 11.59 -14.60 6.71
N LEU A 91 12.83 -14.63 6.23
CA LEU A 91 13.12 -14.79 4.80
C LEU A 91 12.54 -16.12 4.25
N ALA A 92 12.55 -17.18 5.07
CA ALA A 92 12.00 -18.48 4.69
C ALA A 92 10.48 -18.41 4.50
N GLU A 93 9.75 -17.76 5.42
CA GLU A 93 8.31 -17.54 5.30
C GLU A 93 7.98 -16.63 4.10
N ALA A 94 8.76 -15.56 3.90
CA ALA A 94 8.60 -14.67 2.75
C ALA A 94 8.76 -15.41 1.42
N LYS A 95 9.79 -16.25 1.28
CA LYS A 95 10.02 -17.08 0.09
C LYS A 95 8.88 -18.10 -0.11
N THR A 96 8.36 -18.70 0.96
CA THR A 96 7.21 -19.62 0.90
C THR A 96 5.96 -18.89 0.42
N LEU A 97 5.59 -17.76 1.04
CA LEU A 97 4.45 -16.94 0.63
C LEU A 97 4.58 -16.42 -0.80
N ALA A 98 5.80 -16.03 -1.22
CA ALA A 98 6.06 -15.61 -2.59
C ALA A 98 5.78 -16.72 -3.59
N LYS A 99 6.28 -17.94 -3.32
CA LYS A 99 6.02 -19.10 -4.17
C LYS A 99 4.52 -19.40 -4.30
N ASP A 100 3.80 -19.38 -3.17
CA ASP A 100 2.37 -19.65 -3.13
C ASP A 100 1.59 -18.57 -3.92
N ALA A 101 1.87 -17.28 -3.67
CA ALA A 101 1.21 -16.18 -4.37
C ALA A 101 1.47 -16.17 -5.89
N ILE A 102 2.69 -16.52 -6.30
CA ILE A 102 3.04 -16.65 -7.73
C ILE A 102 2.25 -17.77 -8.37
N SER A 103 2.06 -18.90 -7.67
CA SER A 103 1.25 -20.02 -8.18
C SER A 103 -0.22 -19.68 -8.33
N GLU A 104 -0.74 -18.74 -7.49
CA GLU A 104 -2.09 -18.20 -7.60
C GLU A 104 -2.24 -17.13 -8.69
N GLY A 105 -1.15 -16.67 -9.28
CA GLY A 105 -1.17 -15.70 -10.39
C GLY A 105 -0.88 -14.26 -10.00
N ALA A 106 -0.25 -14.00 -8.86
CA ALA A 106 0.20 -12.65 -8.52
C ALA A 106 1.17 -12.09 -9.56
N ASP A 107 1.01 -10.82 -9.92
CA ASP A 107 1.84 -10.15 -10.93
C ASP A 107 3.20 -9.73 -10.39
N ALA A 108 3.27 -9.41 -9.11
CA ALA A 108 4.48 -9.00 -8.41
C ALA A 108 4.44 -9.43 -6.93
N ILE A 109 5.60 -9.39 -6.28
CA ILE A 109 5.75 -9.59 -4.84
C ILE A 109 6.15 -8.26 -4.19
N MET A 110 5.49 -7.87 -3.09
CA MET A 110 5.95 -6.78 -2.24
C MET A 110 6.57 -7.34 -0.96
N GLY A 111 7.89 -7.20 -0.80
CA GLY A 111 8.58 -7.56 0.44
C GLY A 111 8.29 -6.52 1.53
N HIS A 112 7.69 -6.92 2.66
CA HIS A 112 7.60 -6.07 3.84
C HIS A 112 8.97 -5.77 4.42
N HIS A 113 9.15 -4.58 4.99
CA HIS A 113 10.35 -4.24 5.74
C HIS A 113 10.59 -5.27 6.87
N PRO A 114 11.76 -5.92 6.94
CA PRO A 114 12.03 -6.90 7.98
C PRO A 114 12.04 -6.24 9.37
N MET A 115 11.29 -6.81 10.30
CA MET A 115 11.01 -6.27 11.64
C MET A 115 11.88 -6.90 12.72
N ASP A 116 13.13 -7.25 12.41
CA ASP A 116 14.09 -7.71 13.40
C ASP A 116 14.72 -6.51 14.14
N PRO A 117 14.58 -6.41 15.47
CA PRO A 117 15.11 -5.28 16.24
C PRO A 117 16.64 -5.19 16.25
N PHE A 118 17.34 -6.27 15.92
CA PHE A 118 18.81 -6.36 15.89
C PHE A 118 19.38 -6.37 14.47
N ALA A 119 18.55 -6.27 13.45
CA ALA A 119 19.04 -6.26 12.07
C ALA A 119 19.74 -4.95 11.73
N GLY A 120 20.96 -5.03 11.23
CA GLY A 120 21.68 -3.88 10.68
C GLY A 120 21.05 -3.44 9.34
N PRO A 121 21.09 -2.12 9.02
CA PRO A 121 20.41 -1.58 7.82
C PRO A 121 20.80 -2.27 6.51
N SER A 122 22.08 -2.47 6.25
CA SER A 122 22.56 -3.13 5.01
C SER A 122 22.13 -4.60 4.93
N TYR A 123 21.94 -5.28 6.07
CA TYR A 123 21.42 -6.65 6.09
C TYR A 123 19.91 -6.69 5.85
N GLN A 124 19.18 -5.67 6.27
CA GLN A 124 17.77 -5.49 5.91
C GLN A 124 17.62 -5.22 4.40
N ALA A 125 18.54 -4.46 3.79
CA ALA A 125 18.57 -4.31 2.32
C ALA A 125 18.86 -5.65 1.65
N GLY A 126 19.78 -6.47 2.21
CA GLY A 126 20.08 -7.83 1.76
C GLY A 126 18.85 -8.74 1.73
N TYR A 127 17.94 -8.60 2.68
CA TYR A 127 16.68 -9.35 2.69
C TYR A 127 15.84 -9.14 1.40
N PHE A 128 15.75 -7.90 0.93
CA PHE A 128 15.03 -7.60 -0.32
C PHE A 128 15.76 -8.14 -1.55
N LEU A 129 17.09 -8.07 -1.56
CA LEU A 129 17.90 -8.64 -2.64
C LEU A 129 17.73 -10.16 -2.71
N GLU A 130 17.79 -10.86 -1.59
CA GLU A 130 17.55 -12.31 -1.50
C GLU A 130 16.13 -12.70 -1.98
N LEU A 131 15.13 -11.87 -1.67
CA LEU A 131 13.78 -12.09 -2.15
C LEU A 131 13.67 -11.83 -3.66
N ALA A 132 14.37 -10.84 -4.18
CA ALA A 132 14.39 -10.51 -5.60
C ALA A 132 15.12 -11.57 -6.44
N GLU A 133 16.21 -12.14 -5.93
CA GLU A 133 16.90 -13.28 -6.55
C GLU A 133 16.04 -14.55 -6.58
N PHE A 134 15.24 -14.77 -5.54
CA PHE A 134 14.37 -15.93 -5.44
C PHE A 134 13.14 -15.83 -6.34
N SER A 135 12.57 -14.64 -6.50
CA SER A 135 11.26 -14.44 -7.13
C SER A 135 11.34 -14.54 -8.65
N THR A 136 10.41 -15.29 -9.25
CA THR A 136 10.23 -15.36 -10.71
C THR A 136 9.36 -14.25 -11.29
N VAL A 137 8.78 -13.41 -10.42
CA VAL A 137 8.03 -12.20 -10.79
C VAL A 137 8.70 -10.96 -10.18
N PRO A 138 8.41 -9.74 -10.69
CA PRO A 138 9.01 -8.51 -10.17
C PRO A 138 8.79 -8.33 -8.67
N VAL A 139 9.76 -7.73 -7.99
CA VAL A 139 9.70 -7.45 -6.56
C VAL A 139 9.61 -5.95 -6.31
N ILE A 140 8.82 -5.57 -5.31
CA ILE A 140 8.71 -4.22 -4.77
C ILE A 140 9.32 -4.25 -3.37
N ALA A 141 10.37 -3.48 -3.14
CA ALA A 141 10.97 -3.35 -1.81
C ALA A 141 10.18 -2.32 -0.99
N TYR A 142 9.53 -2.76 0.09
CA TYR A 142 8.83 -1.85 0.99
C TYR A 142 9.75 -1.43 2.14
N VAL A 143 10.38 -0.27 2.02
CA VAL A 143 11.33 0.27 2.99
C VAL A 143 10.65 1.27 3.91
N ARG A 144 10.69 1.00 5.23
CA ARG A 144 10.13 1.84 6.29
C ARG A 144 11.20 2.49 7.18
N SER A 145 12.44 2.47 6.74
CA SER A 145 13.57 3.01 7.47
C SER A 145 14.29 4.06 6.63
N ASP A 146 14.86 5.05 7.27
CA ASP A 146 15.79 6.02 6.70
C ASP A 146 17.24 5.76 7.11
N SER A 147 17.51 4.60 7.69
CA SER A 147 18.84 4.19 8.10
C SER A 147 19.63 3.45 7.01
N PHE A 148 19.01 3.12 5.87
CA PHE A 148 19.75 2.56 4.73
C PHE A 148 20.68 3.60 4.13
N SER A 149 21.90 3.17 3.76
CA SER A 149 22.82 4.02 3.03
C SER A 149 22.34 4.27 1.60
N VAL A 150 22.86 5.33 0.97
CA VAL A 150 22.62 5.58 -0.47
C VAL A 150 23.03 4.38 -1.32
N GLU A 151 24.12 3.71 -0.93
CA GLU A 151 24.62 2.52 -1.63
C GLU A 151 23.66 1.32 -1.48
N ASP A 152 23.02 1.14 -0.33
CA ASP A 152 22.00 0.10 -0.13
C ASP A 152 20.79 0.35 -1.05
N PHE A 153 20.32 1.58 -1.11
CA PHE A 153 19.25 1.96 -2.04
C PHE A 153 19.66 1.79 -3.51
N ARG A 154 20.92 2.11 -3.85
CA ARG A 154 21.42 1.93 -5.21
C ARG A 154 21.44 0.45 -5.61
N LYS A 155 21.89 -0.45 -4.73
CA LYS A 155 21.84 -1.90 -4.96
C LYS A 155 20.42 -2.38 -5.22
N LEU A 156 19.44 -1.91 -4.43
CA LEU A 156 18.02 -2.24 -4.63
C LEU A 156 17.53 -1.70 -5.97
N ALA A 157 17.78 -0.43 -6.29
CA ALA A 157 17.24 0.23 -7.46
C ALA A 157 17.81 -0.33 -8.78
N LEU A 158 19.06 -0.80 -8.77
CA LEU A 158 19.74 -1.40 -9.93
C LEU A 158 19.46 -2.90 -10.10
N HIS A 159 18.88 -3.56 -9.09
CA HIS A 159 18.63 -4.99 -9.19
C HIS A 159 17.62 -5.30 -10.32
N PRO A 160 17.93 -6.23 -11.24
CA PRO A 160 17.15 -6.44 -12.47
C PRO A 160 15.70 -6.88 -12.20
N ASN A 161 15.41 -7.51 -11.06
CA ASN A 161 14.08 -7.97 -10.69
C ASN A 161 13.36 -7.08 -9.66
N ILE A 162 13.94 -5.95 -9.26
CA ILE A 162 13.24 -4.95 -8.44
C ILE A 162 12.54 -3.95 -9.37
N ALA A 163 11.20 -3.96 -9.31
CA ALA A 163 10.36 -3.07 -10.10
C ALA A 163 10.29 -1.67 -9.49
N GLY A 164 10.32 -1.57 -8.17
CA GLY A 164 10.24 -0.30 -7.47
C GLY A 164 10.55 -0.39 -5.97
N ILE A 165 10.70 0.77 -5.39
CA ILE A 165 10.93 0.96 -3.96
C ILE A 165 9.77 1.79 -3.39
N LYS A 166 8.94 1.15 -2.57
CA LYS A 166 7.92 1.83 -1.78
C LYS A 166 8.62 2.42 -0.55
N PHE A 167 8.90 3.72 -0.59
CA PHE A 167 9.60 4.41 0.48
C PHE A 167 8.58 5.03 1.46
N ALA A 168 8.66 4.67 2.73
CA ALA A 168 7.72 5.09 3.76
C ALA A 168 8.44 5.70 4.98
N SER A 169 9.33 6.65 4.70
CA SER A 169 9.94 7.57 5.66
C SER A 169 9.58 9.02 5.32
N PRO A 170 9.34 9.90 6.30
CA PRO A 170 9.13 11.32 6.07
C PRO A 170 10.42 12.09 5.73
N ASN A 171 11.56 11.42 5.64
CA ASN A 171 12.85 12.02 5.32
C ASN A 171 12.96 12.36 3.82
N LEU A 172 12.40 13.50 3.43
CA LEU A 172 12.38 13.97 2.04
C LEU A 172 13.80 14.31 1.53
N MET A 173 14.71 14.71 2.41
CA MET A 173 16.10 15.02 2.00
C MET A 173 16.81 13.75 1.57
N LEU A 174 16.67 12.67 2.34
CA LEU A 174 17.19 11.35 1.95
C LEU A 174 16.52 10.88 0.64
N LEU A 175 15.20 11.02 0.52
CA LEU A 175 14.48 10.64 -0.70
C LEU A 175 15.05 11.38 -1.93
N ALA A 176 15.26 12.69 -1.84
CA ALA A 176 15.86 13.48 -2.93
C ALA A 176 17.29 13.04 -3.26
N GLU A 177 18.08 12.70 -2.24
CA GLU A 177 19.45 12.21 -2.41
C GLU A 177 19.48 10.86 -3.13
N VAL A 178 18.69 9.89 -2.66
CA VAL A 178 18.68 8.55 -3.25
C VAL A 178 18.10 8.53 -4.65
N ILE A 179 17.07 9.35 -4.95
CA ILE A 179 16.53 9.48 -6.31
C ILE A 179 17.61 10.04 -7.26
N ARG A 180 18.37 11.06 -6.84
CA ARG A 180 19.51 11.57 -7.64
C ARG A 180 20.58 10.50 -7.85
N ALA A 181 20.94 9.77 -6.79
CA ALA A 181 21.95 8.73 -6.86
C ALA A 181 21.56 7.51 -7.69
N THR A 182 20.26 7.35 -7.96
CA THR A 182 19.68 6.22 -8.70
C THR A 182 18.99 6.66 -9.99
N HIS A 183 19.31 7.84 -10.53
CA HIS A 183 18.67 8.40 -11.73
C HIS A 183 18.84 7.51 -12.97
N ASP A 184 19.89 6.69 -13.01
CA ASP A 184 20.22 5.71 -14.03
C ASP A 184 19.55 4.33 -13.79
N ALA A 185 18.93 4.14 -12.63
CA ALA A 185 18.28 2.89 -12.28
C ALA A 185 16.82 2.85 -12.76
N PRO A 186 16.34 1.67 -13.16
CA PRO A 186 14.99 1.55 -13.72
C PRO A 186 13.89 1.39 -12.66
N ALA A 187 14.21 1.27 -11.37
CA ALA A 187 13.24 1.09 -10.31
C ALA A 187 12.40 2.35 -10.08
N ILE A 188 11.10 2.17 -9.86
CA ILE A 188 10.16 3.27 -9.58
C ILE A 188 10.18 3.59 -8.08
N TRP A 189 10.34 4.86 -7.73
CA TRP A 189 10.18 5.35 -6.36
C TRP A 189 8.72 5.70 -6.10
N VAL A 190 8.13 5.05 -5.08
CA VAL A 190 6.70 5.17 -4.76
C VAL A 190 6.52 5.76 -3.37
N CYS A 191 5.63 6.73 -3.22
CA CYS A 191 5.25 7.27 -1.92
C CYS A 191 4.53 6.19 -1.09
N GLY A 192 5.15 5.78 0.03
CA GLY A 192 4.60 4.79 0.95
C GLY A 192 3.76 5.36 2.10
N LEU A 193 3.49 6.70 2.10
CA LEU A 193 2.87 7.44 3.20
C LEU A 193 1.48 8.02 2.84
N ALA A 194 0.83 7.47 1.83
CA ALA A 194 -0.51 7.84 1.35
C ALA A 194 -0.62 9.25 0.71
N GLU A 195 -1.85 9.68 0.48
CA GLU A 195 -2.21 10.86 -0.31
C GLU A 195 -1.62 12.15 0.22
N GLY A 196 -1.63 12.34 1.53
CA GLY A 196 -1.15 13.58 2.16
C GLY A 196 0.33 13.85 1.92
N TRP A 197 1.14 12.83 1.68
CA TRP A 197 2.58 12.94 1.41
C TRP A 197 2.91 12.94 -0.09
N ALA A 198 1.99 12.49 -0.93
CA ALA A 198 2.23 12.32 -2.36
C ALA A 198 2.77 13.59 -3.05
N PRO A 199 2.23 14.82 -2.81
CA PRO A 199 2.77 16.02 -3.45
C PRO A 199 4.25 16.27 -3.14
N ALA A 200 4.67 16.09 -1.89
CA ALA A 200 6.06 16.28 -1.49
C ALA A 200 6.98 15.23 -2.13
N PHE A 201 6.53 13.97 -2.19
CA PHE A 201 7.27 12.89 -2.85
C PHE A 201 7.42 13.12 -4.36
N TYR A 202 6.35 13.57 -5.03
CA TYR A 202 6.38 13.92 -6.45
C TYR A 202 7.36 15.06 -6.73
N ALA A 203 7.38 16.08 -5.86
CA ALA A 203 8.34 17.17 -5.95
C ALA A 203 9.81 16.71 -5.83
N MET A 204 10.07 15.61 -5.10
CA MET A 204 11.39 14.99 -5.00
C MET A 204 11.70 14.05 -6.19
N GLY A 205 10.74 13.74 -7.05
CA GLY A 205 10.92 12.89 -8.23
C GLY A 205 10.35 11.48 -8.11
N ALA A 206 9.68 11.12 -7.01
CA ALA A 206 8.94 9.88 -6.92
C ALA A 206 7.71 9.91 -7.85
N LYS A 207 7.20 8.73 -8.20
CA LYS A 207 6.00 8.55 -9.02
C LYS A 207 5.05 7.56 -8.37
N GLY A 208 3.77 7.89 -8.37
CA GLY A 208 2.76 7.05 -7.72
C GLY A 208 2.79 7.10 -6.20
N PHE A 209 1.74 6.59 -5.61
CA PHE A 209 1.61 6.50 -4.14
C PHE A 209 0.77 5.30 -3.72
N THR A 210 0.92 4.91 -2.46
CA THR A 210 0.09 3.86 -1.85
C THR A 210 -1.10 4.47 -1.15
N SER A 211 -2.26 3.85 -1.23
CA SER A 211 -3.52 4.37 -0.72
C SER A 211 -4.28 3.35 0.13
N GLY A 212 -4.61 3.75 1.36
CA GLY A 212 -5.66 3.12 2.15
C GLY A 212 -7.03 3.78 1.91
N LEU A 213 -7.04 5.02 1.42
CA LEU A 213 -8.25 5.79 1.12
C LEU A 213 -9.10 5.14 0.01
N VAL A 214 -8.47 4.41 -0.94
CA VAL A 214 -9.17 3.69 -2.01
C VAL A 214 -10.17 2.65 -1.51
N ASN A 215 -10.06 2.20 -0.26
CA ASN A 215 -11.08 1.35 0.35
C ASN A 215 -12.42 2.09 0.50
N VAL A 216 -12.38 3.40 0.71
CA VAL A 216 -13.54 4.23 1.04
C VAL A 216 -13.92 5.14 -0.12
N PHE A 217 -12.95 5.89 -0.65
CA PHE A 217 -13.14 6.91 -1.69
C PHE A 217 -12.09 6.77 -2.82
N PRO A 218 -12.16 5.72 -3.64
CA PRO A 218 -11.18 5.47 -4.70
C PRO A 218 -11.15 6.61 -5.74
N GLU A 219 -12.29 7.24 -6.02
CA GLU A 219 -12.39 8.37 -6.97
C GLU A 219 -11.59 9.58 -6.48
N ARG A 220 -11.57 9.83 -5.15
CA ARG A 220 -10.78 10.91 -4.56
C ARG A 220 -9.29 10.67 -4.73
N SER A 221 -8.81 9.47 -4.45
CA SER A 221 -7.41 9.10 -4.69
C SER A 221 -7.06 9.23 -6.17
N HIS A 222 -7.97 8.86 -7.06
CA HIS A 222 -7.77 8.97 -8.51
C HIS A 222 -7.64 10.43 -8.96
N ALA A 223 -8.53 11.32 -8.49
CA ALA A 223 -8.47 12.75 -8.78
C ALA A 223 -7.16 13.39 -8.27
N ILE A 224 -6.69 13.02 -7.07
CA ILE A 224 -5.40 13.48 -6.54
C ILE A 224 -4.26 13.01 -7.45
N HIS A 225 -4.27 11.74 -7.87
CA HIS A 225 -3.24 11.21 -8.76
C HIS A 225 -3.21 11.94 -10.10
N GLN A 226 -4.36 12.16 -10.73
CA GLN A 226 -4.47 12.89 -11.99
C GLN A 226 -3.92 14.31 -11.88
N ALA A 227 -4.25 15.04 -10.81
CA ALA A 227 -3.75 16.38 -10.57
C ALA A 227 -2.21 16.39 -10.42
N LEU A 228 -1.65 15.42 -9.68
CA LEU A 228 -0.19 15.29 -9.53
C LEU A 228 0.52 14.96 -10.85
N GLU A 229 -0.02 14.05 -11.65
CA GLU A 229 0.53 13.71 -12.98
C GLU A 229 0.46 14.90 -13.96
N ALA A 230 -0.56 15.74 -13.83
CA ALA A 230 -0.67 16.99 -14.60
C ALA A 230 0.23 18.12 -14.08
N GLY A 231 0.92 17.94 -12.94
CA GLY A 231 1.69 18.99 -12.28
C GLY A 231 0.83 20.04 -11.58
N ASP A 232 -0.47 19.81 -11.43
CA ASP A 232 -1.39 20.72 -10.76
C ASP A 232 -1.42 20.45 -9.24
N TYR A 233 -0.37 20.92 -8.59
CA TYR A 233 -0.23 20.81 -7.12
C TYR A 233 -1.28 21.64 -6.37
N GLY A 234 -1.86 22.67 -7.00
CA GLY A 234 -2.94 23.47 -6.40
C GLY A 234 -4.20 22.65 -6.23
N THR A 235 -4.67 22.01 -7.29
CA THR A 235 -5.82 21.10 -7.26
C THR A 235 -5.55 19.89 -6.36
N ALA A 236 -4.37 19.26 -6.46
CA ALA A 236 -4.01 18.13 -5.60
C ALA A 236 -4.11 18.50 -4.12
N ARG A 237 -3.59 19.67 -3.71
CA ARG A 237 -3.68 20.16 -2.33
C ARG A 237 -5.12 20.38 -1.90
N GLY A 238 -5.95 21.04 -2.71
CA GLY A 238 -7.36 21.25 -2.38
C GLY A 238 -8.14 19.95 -2.15
N LEU A 239 -7.86 18.92 -2.98
CA LEU A 239 -8.44 17.58 -2.82
C LEU A 239 -7.97 16.90 -1.52
N ILE A 240 -6.69 17.03 -1.17
CA ILE A 240 -6.10 16.50 0.06
C ILE A 240 -6.63 17.23 1.30
N ASP A 241 -6.79 18.56 1.24
CA ASP A 241 -7.39 19.33 2.34
C ASP A 241 -8.81 18.82 2.67
N GLY A 242 -9.57 18.38 1.67
CA GLY A 242 -10.88 17.76 1.84
C GLY A 242 -10.87 16.46 2.65
N ILE A 243 -9.75 15.74 2.68
CA ILE A 243 -9.56 14.48 3.42
C ILE A 243 -8.55 14.59 4.58
N ALA A 244 -8.04 15.79 4.86
CA ALA A 244 -6.97 15.97 5.86
C ALA A 244 -7.36 15.41 7.24
N GLY A 245 -8.60 15.60 7.67
CA GLY A 245 -9.10 15.04 8.94
C GLY A 245 -9.12 13.51 8.95
N PHE A 246 -9.44 12.86 7.82
CA PHE A 246 -9.35 11.40 7.68
C PHE A 246 -7.90 10.92 7.84
N GLU A 247 -6.97 11.54 7.13
CA GLU A 247 -5.55 11.20 7.22
C GLU A 247 -4.98 11.50 8.62
N MET A 248 -5.36 12.62 9.27
CA MET A 248 -4.96 12.94 10.64
C MET A 248 -5.45 11.88 11.66
N LEU A 249 -6.68 11.41 11.53
CA LEU A 249 -7.19 10.34 12.40
C LEU A 249 -6.36 9.05 12.24
N ARG A 250 -5.95 8.71 11.03
CA ARG A 250 -5.14 7.52 10.74
C ARG A 250 -3.76 7.55 11.42
N THR A 251 -3.18 8.75 11.62
CA THR A 251 -1.86 8.90 12.27
C THR A 251 -1.91 8.82 13.80
N LYS A 252 -3.10 8.86 14.40
CA LYS A 252 -3.25 8.74 15.86
C LYS A 252 -2.67 7.43 16.39
N TYR A 253 -2.30 7.46 17.66
CA TYR A 253 -1.71 6.32 18.35
C TYR A 253 -0.47 5.77 17.63
N ASN A 254 0.40 6.68 17.18
CA ASN A 254 1.61 6.35 16.41
C ASN A 254 1.29 5.52 15.15
N ASN A 255 0.33 5.99 14.36
CA ASN A 255 -0.26 5.31 13.20
C ASN A 255 -1.07 4.03 13.52
N GLY A 256 -1.33 3.75 14.79
CA GLY A 256 -2.11 2.57 15.21
C GLY A 256 -3.56 2.61 14.76
N ALA A 257 -4.15 3.82 14.57
CA ALA A 257 -5.52 3.98 14.08
C ALA A 257 -5.65 3.87 12.55
N ASN A 258 -4.57 3.62 11.83
CA ASN A 258 -4.55 3.58 10.35
C ASN A 258 -5.65 2.67 9.76
N VAL A 259 -5.71 1.43 10.22
CA VAL A 259 -6.69 0.43 9.73
C VAL A 259 -8.08 0.71 10.30
N THR A 260 -8.15 1.09 11.57
CA THR A 260 -9.42 1.34 12.29
C THR A 260 -10.24 2.42 11.60
N VAL A 261 -9.61 3.54 11.23
CA VAL A 261 -10.28 4.65 10.52
C VAL A 261 -10.86 4.17 9.20
N VAL A 262 -10.13 3.37 8.43
CA VAL A 262 -10.60 2.83 7.16
C VAL A 262 -11.79 1.89 7.36
N LYS A 263 -11.71 0.97 8.32
CA LYS A 263 -12.77 -0.01 8.59
C LYS A 263 -14.03 0.67 9.15
N GLU A 264 -13.90 1.60 10.08
CA GLU A 264 -15.04 2.33 10.60
C GLU A 264 -15.69 3.22 9.53
N ALA A 265 -14.91 3.85 8.64
CA ALA A 265 -15.46 4.60 7.51
C ALA A 265 -16.24 3.70 6.53
N LEU A 266 -15.75 2.49 6.24
CA LEU A 266 -16.48 1.50 5.45
C LEU A 266 -17.81 1.12 6.10
N GLY A 267 -17.81 0.89 7.43
CA GLY A 267 -19.03 0.64 8.20
C GLY A 267 -20.03 1.79 8.13
N MET A 268 -19.56 3.05 8.17
CA MET A 268 -20.40 4.25 8.02
C MET A 268 -21.05 4.34 6.62
N LEU A 269 -20.41 3.75 5.61
CA LEU A 269 -20.93 3.63 4.23
C LEU A 269 -21.75 2.35 3.99
N GLY A 270 -22.03 1.58 5.05
CA GLY A 270 -22.85 0.37 4.98
C GLY A 270 -22.10 -0.92 4.62
N THR A 271 -20.76 -0.90 4.59
CA THR A 271 -19.96 -2.09 4.35
C THR A 271 -19.32 -2.55 5.66
N ASP A 272 -19.89 -3.58 6.29
CA ASP A 272 -19.31 -4.19 7.48
C ASP A 272 -18.07 -5.03 7.09
N VAL A 273 -16.95 -4.69 7.69
CA VAL A 273 -15.65 -5.36 7.45
C VAL A 273 -15.06 -5.95 8.75
N GLY A 274 -15.85 -5.95 9.81
CA GLY A 274 -15.41 -6.42 11.13
C GLY A 274 -14.35 -5.51 11.79
N PRO A 275 -13.94 -5.86 13.02
CA PRO A 275 -12.99 -5.06 13.79
C PRO A 275 -11.55 -5.22 13.29
N VAL A 276 -10.65 -4.37 13.80
CA VAL A 276 -9.20 -4.55 13.69
C VAL A 276 -8.74 -5.57 14.72
N ARG A 277 -7.81 -6.44 14.36
CA ARG A 277 -7.19 -7.37 15.31
C ARG A 277 -6.13 -6.70 16.19
N VAL A 278 -6.03 -7.13 17.46
CA VAL A 278 -4.92 -6.73 18.31
C VAL A 278 -3.59 -7.23 17.71
N PRO A 279 -2.49 -6.45 17.84
CA PRO A 279 -2.28 -5.26 18.66
C PRO A 279 -2.71 -3.93 18.02
N GLY A 280 -3.47 -3.94 16.93
CA GLY A 280 -4.01 -2.72 16.32
C GLY A 280 -5.02 -2.00 17.26
N VAL A 281 -5.31 -0.75 16.95
CA VAL A 281 -6.34 0.03 17.66
C VAL A 281 -7.71 -0.52 17.28
N VAL A 282 -8.38 -1.16 18.22
CA VAL A 282 -9.62 -1.91 17.96
C VAL A 282 -10.79 -0.99 17.59
N ALA A 283 -10.87 0.21 18.20
CA ALA A 283 -11.94 1.14 17.96
C ALA A 283 -11.50 2.59 18.18
N LEU A 284 -12.12 3.52 17.46
CA LEU A 284 -12.03 4.94 17.73
C LEU A 284 -12.91 5.30 18.95
N ASN A 285 -12.59 6.40 19.65
CA ASN A 285 -13.49 6.95 20.67
C ASN A 285 -14.64 7.71 20.00
N ASP A 286 -15.65 8.14 20.82
CA ASP A 286 -16.86 8.77 20.30
C ASP A 286 -16.60 10.11 19.59
N ASP A 287 -15.65 10.91 20.06
CA ASP A 287 -15.26 12.16 19.41
C ASP A 287 -14.59 11.92 18.07
N GLU A 288 -13.70 10.96 18.00
CA GLU A 288 -13.03 10.55 16.76
C GLU A 288 -14.03 10.01 15.73
N ARG A 289 -14.99 9.19 16.18
CA ARG A 289 -16.08 8.69 15.32
C ARG A 289 -16.97 9.83 14.81
N ARG A 290 -17.27 10.81 15.63
CA ARG A 290 -18.06 11.98 15.22
C ARG A 290 -17.33 12.78 14.14
N ILE A 291 -16.03 13.01 14.32
CA ILE A 291 -15.18 13.68 13.33
C ILE A 291 -15.15 12.86 12.02
N LEU A 292 -14.90 11.56 12.12
CA LEU A 292 -14.84 10.67 10.95
C LEU A 292 -16.17 10.67 10.18
N ARG A 293 -17.30 10.58 10.87
CA ARG A 293 -18.64 10.62 10.27
C ARG A 293 -18.86 11.89 9.46
N GLY A 294 -18.53 13.06 10.03
CA GLY A 294 -18.67 14.34 9.31
C GLY A 294 -17.80 14.41 8.06
N ILE A 295 -16.62 13.78 8.07
CA ILE A 295 -15.75 13.70 6.88
C ILE A 295 -16.37 12.78 5.84
N VAL A 296 -16.80 11.59 6.24
CA VAL A 296 -17.40 10.58 5.34
C VAL A 296 -18.65 11.14 4.66
N GLU A 297 -19.55 11.79 5.41
CA GLU A 297 -20.77 12.40 4.88
C GLU A 297 -20.45 13.50 3.85
N ARG A 298 -19.50 14.40 4.16
CA ARG A 298 -19.09 15.47 3.25
C ARG A 298 -18.49 14.93 1.96
N VAL A 299 -17.50 14.04 2.04
CA VAL A 299 -16.81 13.50 0.86
C VAL A 299 -17.76 12.68 0.00
N ASN A 300 -18.67 11.91 0.63
CA ASN A 300 -19.69 11.15 -0.11
C ASN A 300 -20.68 12.07 -0.85
N THR A 301 -21.07 13.19 -0.25
CA THR A 301 -21.95 14.19 -0.89
C THR A 301 -21.26 14.85 -2.08
N GLU A 302 -19.97 15.21 -1.94
CA GLU A 302 -19.18 15.78 -3.04
C GLU A 302 -19.05 14.79 -4.20
N ALA A 303 -18.84 13.50 -3.92
CA ALA A 303 -18.73 12.46 -4.94
C ALA A 303 -20.04 12.20 -5.71
N LEU A 304 -21.20 12.40 -5.08
CA LEU A 304 -22.51 12.25 -5.71
C LEU A 304 -22.91 13.48 -6.57
N ALA A 305 -22.25 14.61 -6.35
CA ALA A 305 -22.52 15.86 -7.06
C ALA A 305 -21.60 16.09 -8.29
N ALA A 306 -20.56 15.30 -8.45
CA ALA A 306 -19.57 15.34 -9.54
C ALA A 306 -19.89 14.35 -10.66
#